data_2260137e1e9a59f5aaaeb0eb97f8f543
#
_entry.id   2260137e1e9a59f5aaaeb0eb97f8f543
#
_cell.length_a   1.000
_cell.length_b   1.000
_cell.length_c   1.000
_cell.angle_alpha   90.00
_cell.angle_beta   90.00
_cell.angle_gamma   90.00
#
_symmetry.space_group_name_H-M   'P 1'
#
loop_
_entity.id
_entity.type
_entity.pdbx_description
1 polymer ?
#
loop_
_entity_poly.entity_id
_entity_poly.type
_entity_poly.pdbx_seq_one_letter_code
_entity_poly.pdbx_strand_id
1 'polypeptide(L)'
;SAALYHGFKAAEGRVVITMDADLQDSPDEIPELYKMITEDGYDIVSGWKKQRFDNKLTKNLPSKLYNWTARKITGIKLHDMNCGLKAYRNEVVKNIEVYGEMHRYIPYLAKNAGFSRITEKPVQHQKRKYGVSKFGLERFVNGFLDLISLWFLSTFGKKPMHFFGFTGILMFLTGGFLAIWIIAEKLIQQANGLLYRPVTEQPLFYLALV
;
A
#
# COMPACT_ATOMS: atom_id res chain seq x y z
N SER A 1 6.58 -5.84 -11.20
CA SER A 1 5.79 -6.96 -10.62
C SER A 1 5.66 -8.14 -11.55
N ALA A 2 5.45 -7.95 -12.88
CA ALA A 2 5.32 -9.06 -13.82
C ALA A 2 6.53 -10.02 -13.79
N ALA A 3 7.75 -9.48 -13.81
CA ALA A 3 8.97 -10.29 -13.73
C ALA A 3 9.02 -11.16 -12.45
N LEU A 4 8.65 -10.60 -11.29
CA LEU A 4 8.56 -11.35 -10.05
C LEU A 4 7.51 -12.46 -10.12
N TYR A 5 6.33 -12.17 -10.66
CA TYR A 5 5.27 -13.15 -10.82
C TYR A 5 5.73 -14.36 -11.68
N HIS A 6 6.32 -14.09 -12.83
CA HIS A 6 6.85 -15.17 -13.69
C HIS A 6 8.02 -15.91 -13.04
N GLY A 7 8.91 -15.19 -12.36
CA GLY A 7 10.00 -15.79 -11.60
C GLY A 7 9.50 -16.72 -10.49
N PHE A 8 8.50 -16.30 -9.73
CA PHE A 8 7.87 -17.13 -8.70
C PHE A 8 7.18 -18.39 -9.28
N LYS A 9 6.52 -18.24 -10.42
CA LYS A 9 5.91 -19.39 -11.13
C LYS A 9 6.95 -20.40 -11.59
N ALA A 10 8.08 -19.93 -12.13
CA ALA A 10 9.17 -20.77 -12.66
C ALA A 10 10.09 -21.35 -11.58
N ALA A 11 10.12 -20.77 -10.37
CA ALA A 11 11.00 -21.22 -9.31
C ALA A 11 10.64 -22.63 -8.81
N GLU A 12 11.59 -23.57 -8.80
CA GLU A 12 11.43 -24.96 -8.36
C GLU A 12 12.14 -25.28 -7.02
N GLY A 13 13.08 -24.43 -6.63
CA GLY A 13 13.85 -24.61 -5.39
C GLY A 13 12.98 -24.51 -4.13
N ARG A 14 13.35 -25.19 -3.05
CA ARG A 14 12.65 -25.13 -1.74
C ARG A 14 12.58 -23.73 -1.15
N VAL A 15 13.61 -22.93 -1.42
CA VAL A 15 13.70 -21.53 -1.02
C VAL A 15 13.87 -20.66 -2.26
N VAL A 16 13.11 -19.58 -2.34
CA VAL A 16 13.20 -18.58 -3.40
C VAL A 16 13.72 -17.29 -2.81
N ILE A 17 14.78 -16.74 -3.39
CA ILE A 17 15.39 -15.49 -2.92
C ILE A 17 15.30 -14.44 -4.03
N THR A 18 14.76 -13.28 -3.70
CA THR A 18 14.76 -12.10 -4.57
C THR A 18 15.85 -11.14 -4.16
N MET A 19 16.47 -10.48 -5.13
CA MET A 19 17.53 -9.49 -4.90
C MET A 19 17.48 -8.44 -6.02
N ASP A 20 17.75 -7.18 -5.67
CA ASP A 20 17.86 -6.11 -6.67
C ASP A 20 19.17 -6.27 -7.48
N ALA A 21 19.08 -6.09 -8.81
CA ALA A 21 20.23 -6.27 -9.71
C ALA A 21 21.14 -5.03 -9.80
N ASP A 22 21.02 -4.07 -8.90
CA ASP A 22 21.76 -2.80 -8.91
C ASP A 22 23.08 -2.84 -8.09
N LEU A 23 23.46 -4.03 -7.65
CA LEU A 23 24.70 -4.31 -6.88
C LEU A 23 24.76 -3.57 -5.52
N GLN A 24 23.62 -3.17 -4.98
CA GLN A 24 23.55 -2.54 -3.67
C GLN A 24 23.37 -3.55 -2.53
N ASP A 25 22.73 -4.69 -2.81
CA ASP A 25 22.55 -5.77 -1.83
C ASP A 25 23.73 -6.77 -1.93
N SER A 26 24.21 -7.29 -0.79
CA SER A 26 25.32 -8.24 -0.75
C SER A 26 24.81 -9.68 -0.91
N PRO A 27 25.36 -10.47 -1.85
CA PRO A 27 25.07 -11.90 -1.95
C PRO A 27 25.48 -12.70 -0.73
N ASP A 28 26.42 -12.20 0.09
CA ASP A 28 26.91 -12.86 1.32
C ASP A 28 25.81 -13.04 2.38
N GLU A 29 24.70 -12.30 2.24
CA GLU A 29 23.54 -12.44 3.12
C GLU A 29 22.67 -13.66 2.79
N ILE A 30 22.81 -14.23 1.58
CA ILE A 30 21.99 -15.34 1.08
C ILE A 30 22.06 -16.59 1.97
N PRO A 31 23.26 -17.07 2.41
CA PRO A 31 23.34 -18.30 3.20
C PRO A 31 22.55 -18.22 4.51
N GLU A 32 22.59 -17.07 5.19
CA GLU A 32 21.87 -16.89 6.45
C GLU A 32 20.37 -16.76 6.24
N LEU A 33 19.93 -16.03 5.20
CA LEU A 33 18.54 -15.96 4.83
C LEU A 33 17.96 -17.35 4.48
N TYR A 34 18.76 -18.18 3.77
CA TYR A 34 18.39 -19.55 3.45
C TYR A 34 18.23 -20.39 4.72
N LYS A 35 19.17 -20.29 5.65
CA LYS A 35 19.13 -20.98 6.94
C LYS A 35 17.89 -20.64 7.75
N MET A 36 17.54 -19.37 7.84
CA MET A 36 16.35 -18.91 8.55
C MET A 36 15.05 -19.51 7.98
N ILE A 37 14.97 -19.72 6.66
CA ILE A 37 13.82 -20.41 6.06
C ILE A 37 13.85 -21.91 6.35
N THR A 38 15.01 -22.58 6.20
CA THR A 38 15.11 -24.05 6.24
C THR A 38 15.21 -24.62 7.65
N GLU A 39 15.93 -23.96 8.55
CA GLU A 39 16.18 -24.43 9.93
C GLU A 39 15.24 -23.77 10.93
N ASP A 40 15.05 -22.43 10.87
CA ASP A 40 14.20 -21.72 11.81
C ASP A 40 12.71 -21.79 11.39
N GLY A 41 12.44 -22.22 10.15
CA GLY A 41 11.10 -22.49 9.62
C GLY A 41 10.27 -21.22 9.38
N TYR A 42 10.89 -20.08 9.07
CA TYR A 42 10.15 -18.89 8.65
C TYR A 42 9.54 -19.07 7.26
N ASP A 43 8.39 -18.43 7.05
CA ASP A 43 7.75 -18.39 5.75
C ASP A 43 8.38 -17.34 4.83
N ILE A 44 8.70 -16.18 5.42
CA ILE A 44 9.38 -15.06 4.75
C ILE A 44 10.41 -14.45 5.70
N VAL A 45 11.60 -14.17 5.16
CA VAL A 45 12.61 -13.33 5.81
C VAL A 45 12.91 -12.14 4.93
N SER A 46 12.61 -10.93 5.38
CA SER A 46 12.88 -9.68 4.67
C SER A 46 14.20 -9.08 5.11
N GLY A 47 15.00 -8.59 4.18
CA GLY A 47 16.15 -7.78 4.53
C GLY A 47 15.71 -6.45 5.17
N TRP A 48 16.48 -5.97 6.15
CA TRP A 48 16.32 -4.65 6.75
C TRP A 48 17.59 -3.82 6.56
N LYS A 49 17.51 -2.80 5.69
CA LYS A 49 18.62 -1.87 5.42
C LYS A 49 18.76 -0.88 6.59
N LYS A 50 19.37 -1.33 7.71
CA LYS A 50 19.51 -0.55 8.94
C LYS A 50 20.36 0.71 8.73
N GLN A 51 21.42 0.63 7.93
CA GLN A 51 22.24 1.77 7.51
C GLN A 51 21.97 2.07 6.03
N ARG A 52 21.32 3.19 5.74
CA ARG A 52 21.12 3.68 4.38
C ARG A 52 22.11 4.80 4.12
N PHE A 53 22.88 4.68 3.06
CA PHE A 53 23.84 5.71 2.61
C PHE A 53 23.17 6.83 1.78
N ASP A 54 21.85 6.85 1.71
CA ASP A 54 21.07 7.87 1.02
C ASP A 54 20.93 9.17 1.84
N ASN A 55 20.70 10.31 1.17
CA ASN A 55 20.53 11.64 1.78
C ASN A 55 19.46 11.61 2.89
N LYS A 56 19.87 11.98 4.12
CA LYS A 56 19.10 11.79 5.36
C LYS A 56 17.76 12.55 5.40
N LEU A 57 17.65 13.73 4.82
CA LEU A 57 16.48 14.61 5.00
C LEU A 57 15.36 14.37 3.96
N THR A 58 15.70 14.15 2.69
CA THR A 58 14.70 14.06 1.62
C THR A 58 14.12 12.67 1.41
N LYS A 59 14.83 11.59 1.83
CA LYS A 59 14.39 10.21 1.58
C LYS A 59 14.01 9.44 2.84
N ASN A 60 14.59 9.76 4.00
CA ASN A 60 14.40 8.96 5.22
C ASN A 60 13.08 9.27 5.95
N LEU A 61 12.64 10.53 5.99
CA LEU A 61 11.40 10.91 6.69
C LEU A 61 10.15 10.35 5.99
N PRO A 62 9.97 10.52 4.66
CA PRO A 62 8.86 9.91 3.93
C PRO A 62 8.86 8.38 4.02
N SER A 63 10.05 7.75 3.95
CA SER A 63 10.17 6.29 4.06
C SER A 63 9.78 5.77 5.46
N LYS A 64 10.14 6.50 6.54
CA LYS A 64 9.73 6.14 7.91
C LYS A 64 8.22 6.24 8.10
N LEU A 65 7.61 7.33 7.60
CA LEU A 65 6.16 7.52 7.66
C LEU A 65 5.44 6.42 6.88
N TYR A 66 5.90 6.13 5.67
CA TYR A 66 5.37 5.05 4.84
C TYR A 66 5.41 3.71 5.58
N ASN A 67 6.58 3.31 6.08
CA ASN A 67 6.74 2.04 6.77
C ASN A 67 5.93 1.96 8.07
N TRP A 68 5.79 3.08 8.81
CA TRP A 68 4.95 3.15 9.99
C TRP A 68 3.47 2.93 9.65
N THR A 69 2.97 3.63 8.63
CA THR A 69 1.59 3.50 8.15
C THR A 69 1.33 2.09 7.61
N ALA A 70 2.24 1.56 6.80
CA ALA A 70 2.15 0.20 6.25
C ALA A 70 2.09 -0.86 7.38
N ARG A 71 2.92 -0.72 8.42
CA ARG A 71 2.88 -1.60 9.60
C ARG A 71 1.53 -1.54 10.32
N LYS A 72 0.99 -0.34 10.49
CA LYS A 72 -0.31 -0.15 11.18
C LYS A 72 -1.46 -0.77 10.39
N ILE A 73 -1.44 -0.63 9.06
CA ILE A 73 -2.47 -1.16 8.17
C ILE A 73 -2.36 -2.69 8.04
N THR A 74 -1.16 -3.22 7.82
CA THR A 74 -0.95 -4.66 7.57
C THR A 74 -0.85 -5.50 8.85
N GLY A 75 -0.54 -4.87 9.96
CA GLY A 75 -0.21 -5.56 11.22
C GLY A 75 1.05 -6.42 11.12
N ILE A 76 1.97 -6.10 10.19
CA ILE A 76 3.24 -6.81 10.00
C ILE A 76 4.37 -5.94 10.58
N LYS A 77 5.15 -6.51 11.48
CA LYS A 77 6.22 -5.79 12.20
C LYS A 77 7.54 -5.79 11.43
N LEU A 78 7.56 -5.25 10.20
CA LEU A 78 8.79 -5.06 9.43
C LEU A 78 9.21 -3.59 9.46
N HIS A 79 10.51 -3.33 9.61
CA HIS A 79 11.07 -1.98 9.55
C HIS A 79 11.22 -1.48 8.10
N ASP A 80 11.45 -2.40 7.16
CA ASP A 80 11.59 -2.08 5.74
C ASP A 80 10.76 -3.01 4.85
N MET A 81 9.55 -2.56 4.50
CA MET A 81 8.66 -3.30 3.58
C MET A 81 9.19 -3.34 2.14
N ASN A 82 10.02 -2.34 1.77
CA ASN A 82 10.47 -2.12 0.40
C ASN A 82 11.84 -2.75 0.09
N CYS A 83 12.46 -3.49 1.00
CA CYS A 83 13.71 -4.16 0.72
C CYS A 83 13.53 -5.18 -0.42
N GLY A 84 14.40 -5.13 -1.45
CA GLY A 84 14.38 -6.09 -2.56
C GLY A 84 14.91 -7.46 -2.17
N LEU A 85 15.84 -7.50 -1.22
CA LEU A 85 16.41 -8.74 -0.71
C LEU A 85 15.46 -9.43 0.26
N LYS A 86 14.84 -10.51 -0.18
CA LYS A 86 13.92 -11.33 0.62
C LYS A 86 14.06 -12.80 0.28
N ALA A 87 13.95 -13.64 1.30
CA ALA A 87 13.85 -15.09 1.15
C ALA A 87 12.45 -15.56 1.47
N TYR A 88 11.98 -16.52 0.70
CA TYR A 88 10.64 -17.10 0.80
C TYR A 88 10.72 -18.63 0.79
N ARG A 89 9.88 -19.28 1.56
CA ARG A 89 9.55 -20.68 1.35
C ARG A 89 8.81 -20.83 0.02
N ASN A 90 9.13 -21.85 -0.77
CA ASN A 90 8.53 -22.01 -2.11
C ASN A 90 7.00 -22.03 -2.09
N GLU A 91 6.41 -22.68 -1.08
CA GLU A 91 4.96 -22.72 -0.90
C GLU A 91 4.34 -21.33 -0.84
N VAL A 92 5.02 -20.35 -0.22
CA VAL A 92 4.54 -18.97 -0.15
C VAL A 92 4.40 -18.38 -1.54
N VAL A 93 5.47 -18.45 -2.35
CA VAL A 93 5.49 -17.82 -3.69
C VAL A 93 4.55 -18.51 -4.67
N LYS A 94 4.23 -19.80 -4.45
CA LYS A 94 3.26 -20.54 -5.25
C LYS A 94 1.79 -20.24 -4.89
N ASN A 95 1.54 -19.77 -3.66
CA ASN A 95 0.19 -19.50 -3.17
C ASN A 95 -0.19 -18.01 -3.15
N ILE A 96 0.71 -17.11 -3.59
CA ILE A 96 0.42 -15.69 -3.71
C ILE A 96 0.40 -15.25 -5.17
N GLU A 97 -0.50 -14.34 -5.48
CA GLU A 97 -0.53 -13.66 -6.78
C GLU A 97 -0.01 -12.23 -6.63
N VAL A 98 1.08 -11.91 -7.35
CA VAL A 98 1.70 -10.59 -7.35
C VAL A 98 1.33 -9.86 -8.64
N TYR A 99 0.43 -8.90 -8.56
CA TYR A 99 -0.03 -8.08 -9.69
C TYR A 99 0.16 -6.58 -9.41
N GLY A 100 0.12 -5.75 -10.45
CA GLY A 100 0.31 -4.30 -10.34
C GLY A 100 1.56 -3.93 -9.55
N GLU A 101 1.47 -2.99 -8.64
CA GLU A 101 2.55 -2.57 -7.74
C GLU A 101 2.62 -3.36 -6.42
N MET A 102 1.97 -4.53 -6.36
CA MET A 102 1.87 -5.35 -5.13
C MET A 102 3.18 -6.00 -4.69
N HIS A 103 4.26 -5.88 -5.47
CA HIS A 103 5.57 -6.43 -5.10
C HIS A 103 6.09 -5.94 -3.73
N ARG A 104 5.68 -4.75 -3.31
CA ARG A 104 6.02 -4.19 -1.98
C ARG A 104 5.25 -4.86 -0.85
N TYR A 105 4.10 -5.43 -1.16
CA TYR A 105 3.16 -5.98 -0.20
C TYR A 105 3.13 -7.52 -0.18
N ILE A 106 4.16 -8.16 -0.76
CA ILE A 106 4.30 -9.63 -0.72
C ILE A 106 4.15 -10.19 0.71
N PRO A 107 4.76 -9.60 1.77
CA PRO A 107 4.54 -10.09 3.13
C PRO A 107 3.07 -10.02 3.57
N TYR A 108 2.33 -9.00 3.12
CA TYR A 108 0.90 -8.87 3.41
C TYR A 108 0.07 -9.92 2.65
N LEU A 109 0.36 -10.13 1.37
CA LEU A 109 -0.31 -11.16 0.56
C LEU A 109 -0.08 -12.55 1.16
N ALA A 110 1.15 -12.85 1.58
CA ALA A 110 1.50 -14.10 2.25
C ALA A 110 0.74 -14.29 3.57
N LYS A 111 0.68 -13.25 4.41
CA LYS A 111 -0.09 -13.29 5.66
C LYS A 111 -1.57 -13.60 5.41
N ASN A 112 -2.17 -12.99 4.38
CA ASN A 112 -3.56 -13.24 4.00
C ASN A 112 -3.77 -14.65 3.41
N ALA A 113 -2.75 -15.25 2.82
CA ALA A 113 -2.73 -16.62 2.35
C ALA A 113 -2.45 -17.65 3.48
N GLY A 114 -2.30 -17.19 4.73
CA GLY A 114 -2.11 -18.05 5.91
C GLY A 114 -0.66 -18.21 6.37
N PHE A 115 0.32 -17.61 5.69
CA PHE A 115 1.73 -17.66 6.05
C PHE A 115 2.07 -16.53 7.02
N SER A 116 2.14 -16.82 8.31
CA SER A 116 2.27 -15.81 9.37
C SER A 116 3.67 -15.70 9.97
N ARG A 117 4.57 -16.67 9.71
CA ARG A 117 5.94 -16.66 10.23
C ARG A 117 6.85 -15.75 9.40
N ILE A 118 6.61 -14.43 9.53
CA ILE A 118 7.31 -13.39 8.78
C ILE A 118 8.25 -12.65 9.72
N THR A 119 9.53 -12.55 9.35
CA THR A 119 10.55 -11.85 10.11
C THR A 119 11.44 -11.00 9.22
N GLU A 120 12.36 -10.27 9.83
CA GLU A 120 13.37 -9.50 9.12
C GLU A 120 14.75 -9.73 9.70
N LYS A 121 15.77 -9.51 8.86
CA LYS A 121 17.17 -9.57 9.20
C LYS A 121 17.87 -8.28 8.78
N PRO A 122 18.68 -7.64 9.67
CA PRO A 122 19.56 -6.56 9.23
C PRO A 122 20.53 -7.06 8.17
N VAL A 123 20.56 -6.37 7.01
CA VAL A 123 21.42 -6.73 5.87
C VAL A 123 22.35 -5.59 5.51
N GLN A 124 23.51 -5.91 4.97
CA GLN A 124 24.45 -4.93 4.47
C GLN A 124 23.94 -4.31 3.18
N HIS A 125 24.03 -2.99 3.10
CA HIS A 125 23.65 -2.24 1.93
C HIS A 125 24.81 -1.36 1.49
N GLN A 126 25.21 -1.47 0.21
CA GLN A 126 26.32 -0.72 -0.36
C GLN A 126 25.83 0.53 -1.11
N LYS A 127 26.71 1.53 -1.24
CA LYS A 127 26.46 2.66 -2.13
C LYS A 127 26.36 2.16 -3.56
N ARG A 128 25.42 2.74 -4.32
CA ARG A 128 25.31 2.47 -5.77
C ARG A 128 26.63 2.78 -6.46
N LYS A 129 27.17 1.80 -7.19
CA LYS A 129 28.42 1.95 -7.94
C LYS A 129 28.20 2.55 -9.33
N TYR A 130 27.07 2.26 -9.95
CA TYR A 130 26.75 2.66 -11.32
C TYR A 130 25.37 3.30 -11.43
N GLY A 131 25.25 4.31 -12.32
CA GLY A 131 23.98 4.97 -12.63
C GLY A 131 23.52 6.00 -11.60
N VAL A 132 22.54 6.80 -11.99
CA VAL A 132 21.88 7.83 -11.15
C VAL A 132 20.47 7.41 -10.85
N SER A 133 20.01 7.71 -9.64
CA SER A 133 18.60 7.43 -9.27
C SER A 133 17.66 8.31 -10.10
N LYS A 134 16.81 7.70 -10.93
CA LYS A 134 15.81 8.39 -11.77
C LYS A 134 14.51 8.74 -11.03
N PHE A 135 14.47 8.59 -9.71
CA PHE A 135 13.24 8.71 -8.92
C PHE A 135 12.99 10.17 -8.50
N GLY A 136 11.90 10.77 -9.00
CA GLY A 136 11.39 12.09 -8.67
C GLY A 136 10.26 12.10 -7.64
N LEU A 137 9.53 13.22 -7.54
CA LEU A 137 8.35 13.43 -6.68
C LEU A 137 7.21 12.45 -6.96
N GLU A 138 7.09 11.93 -8.18
CA GLU A 138 6.11 10.91 -8.58
C GLU A 138 6.14 9.67 -7.68
N ARG A 139 7.33 9.28 -7.19
CA ARG A 139 7.46 8.14 -6.27
C ARG A 139 6.74 8.39 -4.94
N PHE A 140 6.70 9.63 -4.48
CA PHE A 140 6.03 9.99 -3.23
C PHE A 140 4.51 9.88 -3.39
N VAL A 141 3.98 10.43 -4.49
CA VAL A 141 2.54 10.36 -4.82
C VAL A 141 2.12 8.90 -5.01
N ASN A 142 2.87 8.13 -5.79
CA ASN A 142 2.60 6.70 -6.01
C ASN A 142 2.67 5.91 -4.70
N GLY A 143 3.66 6.20 -3.84
CA GLY A 143 3.75 5.56 -2.52
C GLY A 143 2.54 5.86 -1.62
N PHE A 144 1.99 7.06 -1.68
CA PHE A 144 0.77 7.42 -0.96
C PHE A 144 -0.47 6.71 -1.52
N LEU A 145 -0.62 6.68 -2.86
CA LEU A 145 -1.69 5.92 -3.52
C LEU A 145 -1.61 4.43 -3.22
N ASP A 146 -0.40 3.87 -3.18
CA ASP A 146 -0.17 2.49 -2.77
C ASP A 146 -0.65 2.21 -1.34
N LEU A 147 -0.43 3.15 -0.40
CA LEU A 147 -0.92 3.02 0.98
C LEU A 147 -2.44 3.05 1.06
N ILE A 148 -3.09 3.93 0.29
CA ILE A 148 -4.56 3.98 0.21
C ILE A 148 -5.09 2.65 -0.35
N SER A 149 -4.48 2.16 -1.44
CA SER A 149 -4.86 0.88 -2.06
C SER A 149 -4.68 -0.28 -1.08
N LEU A 150 -3.57 -0.29 -0.34
CA LEU A 150 -3.31 -1.30 0.68
C LEU A 150 -4.35 -1.24 1.80
N TRP A 151 -4.67 -0.05 2.30
CA TRP A 151 -5.70 0.15 3.31
C TRP A 151 -7.06 -0.35 2.83
N PHE A 152 -7.46 0.03 1.62
CA PHE A 152 -8.71 -0.40 1.02
C PHE A 152 -8.77 -1.94 0.89
N LEU A 153 -7.73 -2.54 0.31
CA LEU A 153 -7.66 -4.00 0.14
C LEU A 153 -7.60 -4.74 1.47
N SER A 154 -6.90 -4.20 2.48
CA SER A 154 -6.81 -4.82 3.80
C SER A 154 -8.14 -4.80 4.55
N THR A 155 -8.93 -3.74 4.38
CA THR A 155 -10.17 -3.51 5.12
C THR A 155 -11.39 -4.06 4.36
N PHE A 156 -11.44 -3.82 3.06
CA PHE A 156 -12.63 -4.06 2.23
C PHE A 156 -12.40 -5.09 1.10
N GLY A 157 -11.19 -5.64 0.93
CA GLY A 157 -10.87 -6.52 -0.20
C GLY A 157 -11.80 -7.72 -0.35
N LYS A 158 -12.35 -8.25 0.77
CA LYS A 158 -13.35 -9.33 0.75
C LYS A 158 -14.80 -8.83 0.64
N LYS A 159 -15.07 -7.55 0.90
CA LYS A 159 -16.42 -6.97 0.93
C LYS A 159 -16.43 -5.52 0.42
N PRO A 160 -16.03 -5.26 -0.83
CA PRO A 160 -15.93 -3.90 -1.39
C PRO A 160 -17.29 -3.17 -1.38
N MET A 161 -18.40 -3.91 -1.52
CA MET A 161 -19.75 -3.35 -1.50
C MET A 161 -20.10 -2.69 -0.16
N HIS A 162 -19.50 -3.09 0.96
CA HIS A 162 -19.74 -2.41 2.24
C HIS A 162 -19.18 -0.98 2.25
N PHE A 163 -18.05 -0.76 1.61
CA PHE A 163 -17.48 0.59 1.48
C PHE A 163 -18.31 1.46 0.54
N PHE A 164 -18.55 0.98 -0.68
CA PHE A 164 -19.29 1.76 -1.67
C PHE A 164 -20.76 1.95 -1.29
N GLY A 165 -21.40 0.95 -0.72
CA GLY A 165 -22.77 1.04 -0.23
C GLY A 165 -22.91 2.06 0.91
N PHE A 166 -22.02 2.01 1.90
CA PHE A 166 -22.05 2.97 3.00
C PHE A 166 -21.80 4.41 2.53
N THR A 167 -20.78 4.63 1.70
CA THR A 167 -20.48 5.97 1.16
C THR A 167 -21.60 6.47 0.24
N GLY A 168 -22.17 5.60 -0.60
CA GLY A 168 -23.31 5.95 -1.47
C GLY A 168 -24.56 6.35 -0.68
N ILE A 169 -24.90 5.59 0.37
CA ILE A 169 -26.02 5.93 1.26
C ILE A 169 -25.75 7.27 1.96
N LEU A 170 -24.55 7.50 2.47
CA LEU A 170 -24.20 8.74 3.14
C LEU A 170 -24.33 9.93 2.18
N MET A 171 -23.82 9.81 0.95
CA MET A 171 -23.95 10.86 -0.08
C MET A 171 -25.40 11.10 -0.45
N PHE A 172 -26.19 10.04 -0.61
CA PHE A 172 -27.64 10.16 -0.92
C PHE A 172 -28.41 10.88 0.19
N LEU A 173 -28.14 10.54 1.45
CA LEU A 173 -28.78 11.20 2.60
C LEU A 173 -28.36 12.67 2.74
N THR A 174 -27.06 12.98 2.53
CA THR A 174 -26.59 14.37 2.59
C THR A 174 -27.14 15.20 1.45
N GLY A 175 -27.14 14.69 0.22
CA GLY A 175 -27.74 15.35 -0.93
C GLY A 175 -29.25 15.56 -0.76
N GLY A 176 -29.97 14.54 -0.28
CA GLY A 176 -31.38 14.62 0.04
C GLY A 176 -31.71 15.67 1.12
N PHE A 177 -30.90 15.71 2.19
CA PHE A 177 -31.05 16.73 3.24
C PHE A 177 -30.83 18.14 2.70
N LEU A 178 -29.79 18.37 1.90
CA LEU A 178 -29.53 19.67 1.27
C LEU A 178 -30.65 20.08 0.33
N ALA A 179 -31.20 19.15 -0.46
CA ALA A 179 -32.33 19.43 -1.36
C ALA A 179 -33.60 19.84 -0.57
N ILE A 180 -33.92 19.11 0.50
CA ILE A 180 -35.07 19.45 1.37
C ILE A 180 -34.84 20.82 2.03
N TRP A 181 -33.63 21.11 2.47
CA TRP A 181 -33.26 22.40 3.07
C TRP A 181 -33.53 23.56 2.08
N ILE A 182 -33.03 23.44 0.83
CA ILE A 182 -33.19 24.46 -0.20
C ILE A 182 -34.69 24.68 -0.53
N ILE A 183 -35.47 23.59 -0.61
CA ILE A 183 -36.91 23.67 -0.86
C ILE A 183 -37.65 24.37 0.30
N ALA A 184 -37.33 23.99 1.53
CA ALA A 184 -37.91 24.57 2.72
C ALA A 184 -37.62 26.09 2.82
N GLU A 185 -36.35 26.46 2.62
CA GLU A 185 -35.94 27.87 2.59
C GLU A 185 -36.67 28.68 1.54
N LYS A 186 -36.85 28.14 0.32
CA LYS A 186 -37.61 28.75 -0.75
C LYS A 186 -39.06 28.98 -0.33
N LEU A 187 -39.71 27.97 0.25
CA LEU A 187 -41.13 28.08 0.65
C LEU A 187 -41.31 29.12 1.77
N ILE A 188 -40.42 29.19 2.72
CA ILE A 188 -40.45 30.17 3.81
C ILE A 188 -40.25 31.61 3.27
N GLN A 189 -39.30 31.81 2.35
CA GLN A 189 -39.06 33.12 1.74
C GLN A 189 -40.22 33.57 0.90
N GLN A 190 -40.84 32.66 0.14
CA GLN A 190 -42.04 32.94 -0.67
C GLN A 190 -43.24 33.30 0.22
N ALA A 191 -43.43 32.59 1.35
CA ALA A 191 -44.51 32.90 2.28
C ALA A 191 -44.33 34.27 2.97
N ASN A 192 -43.09 34.71 3.14
CA ASN A 192 -42.77 36.03 3.72
C ASN A 192 -42.74 37.19 2.69
N GLY A 193 -43.08 36.92 1.42
CA GLY A 193 -43.08 37.95 0.37
C GLY A 193 -41.69 38.45 -0.04
N LEU A 194 -40.63 37.74 0.29
CA LEU A 194 -39.25 38.09 -0.05
C LEU A 194 -38.90 37.66 -1.49
N LEU A 195 -38.12 38.49 -2.19
CA LEU A 195 -37.61 38.15 -3.52
C LEU A 195 -36.62 36.96 -3.37
N TYR A 196 -36.99 35.87 -4.00
CA TYR A 196 -36.24 34.62 -3.98
C TYR A 196 -35.30 34.47 -5.18
N ARG A 197 -34.04 34.08 -4.97
CA ARG A 197 -33.14 33.71 -6.06
C ARG A 197 -33.52 32.36 -6.65
N PRO A 198 -33.43 32.14 -7.97
CA PRO A 198 -33.65 30.83 -8.58
C PRO A 198 -32.81 29.75 -7.89
N VAL A 199 -33.38 28.58 -7.67
CA VAL A 199 -32.72 27.44 -7.01
C VAL A 199 -31.40 27.09 -7.71
N THR A 200 -31.38 27.24 -9.04
CA THR A 200 -30.17 27.00 -9.87
C THR A 200 -29.04 28.00 -9.68
N GLU A 201 -29.29 29.14 -9.05
CA GLU A 201 -28.24 30.13 -8.73
C GLU A 201 -27.65 29.95 -7.34
N GLN A 202 -28.17 29.00 -6.55
CA GLN A 202 -27.67 28.72 -5.21
C GLN A 202 -26.52 27.73 -5.28
N PRO A 203 -25.33 28.02 -4.66
CA PRO A 203 -24.20 27.09 -4.63
C PRO A 203 -24.53 25.73 -4.00
N LEU A 204 -25.42 25.71 -3.01
CA LEU A 204 -25.88 24.49 -2.33
C LEU A 204 -26.66 23.54 -3.26
N PHE A 205 -27.28 24.05 -4.32
CA PHE A 205 -27.99 23.23 -5.31
C PHE A 205 -27.02 22.29 -6.03
N TYR A 206 -25.86 22.80 -6.44
CA TYR A 206 -24.84 21.99 -7.11
C TYR A 206 -24.20 20.97 -6.15
N LEU A 207 -24.07 21.34 -4.88
CA LEU A 207 -23.57 20.42 -3.84
C LEU A 207 -24.57 19.29 -3.52
N ALA A 208 -25.87 19.53 -3.67
CA ALA A 208 -26.90 18.49 -3.48
C ALA A 208 -26.96 17.49 -4.64
N LEU A 209 -26.44 17.85 -5.84
CA LEU A 209 -26.43 16.99 -7.03
C LEU A 209 -25.21 16.05 -7.09
N VAL A 210 -24.15 16.31 -6.34
CA VAL A 210 -22.93 15.49 -6.26
C VAL A 210 -23.07 14.42 -5.20
#